data_5710702c3c4ceb2360a2ec8759ef510d
#
_entry.id   5710702c3c4ceb2360a2ec8759ef510d
#
_cell.length_a   1.000
_cell.length_b   1.000
_cell.length_c   1.000
_cell.angle_alpha   90.00
_cell.angle_beta   90.00
_cell.angle_gamma   90.00
#
_symmetry.space_group_name_H-M   'P 1'
#
loop_
_entity.id
_entity.type
_entity.pdbx_description
1 polymer ?
#
loop_
_entity_poly.entity_id
_entity_poly.type
_entity_poly.pdbx_seq_one_letter_code
_entity_poly.pdbx_strand_id
1 'polypeptide(L)'
;MDDWKTDERGYALRRPWLLPLVCVAGLAAGGIAALGYRASSPTQPAAALAIVVIDGDTIDVGGVRWRLTGFDTPETRRAKCADERALGLRAKARLEELLAGGAVALTPKGVASDRYGRRLGTLSAGGRDVGEVLIGEGLARRYSGGKRKGWCGQ
;
A
#
# COMPACT_ATOMS: atom_id res chain seq x y z
N MET A 1 -6.56 51.37 -0.75
CA MET A 1 -6.75 51.10 0.68
C MET A 1 -7.57 49.83 0.76
N ASP A 2 -6.89 48.72 0.82
CA ASP A 2 -7.49 47.37 0.78
C ASP A 2 -7.75 46.92 2.20
N ASP A 3 -9.02 46.84 2.54
CA ASP A 3 -9.51 46.45 3.88
C ASP A 3 -9.59 44.93 3.94
N TRP A 4 -8.55 44.27 4.42
CA TRP A 4 -8.48 42.83 4.64
C TRP A 4 -9.07 42.47 6.01
N LYS A 5 -10.29 41.97 6.04
CA LYS A 5 -10.84 41.31 7.23
C LYS A 5 -10.48 39.84 7.19
N THR A 6 -9.66 39.40 8.10
CA THR A 6 -9.36 37.99 8.40
C THR A 6 -10.27 37.51 9.51
N ASP A 7 -10.70 36.21 9.46
CA ASP A 7 -11.38 35.58 10.58
C ASP A 7 -10.39 35.15 11.65
N GLU A 8 -10.89 34.79 12.82
CA GLU A 8 -10.07 34.43 13.99
C GLU A 8 -9.22 33.17 13.79
N ARG A 9 -9.27 32.49 12.64
CA ARG A 9 -8.53 31.28 12.26
C ARG A 9 -7.53 31.52 11.15
N GLY A 10 -7.36 32.77 10.68
CA GLY A 10 -6.28 33.12 9.76
C GLY A 10 -6.47 32.73 8.29
N TYR A 11 -7.68 32.38 7.86
CA TYR A 11 -7.95 32.06 6.47
C TYR A 11 -8.51 33.25 5.70
N ALA A 12 -7.92 33.56 4.54
CA ALA A 12 -8.40 34.59 3.63
C ALA A 12 -9.65 34.12 2.87
N LEU A 13 -10.80 34.72 3.14
CA LEU A 13 -12.04 34.42 2.42
C LEU A 13 -12.03 35.15 1.06
N ARG A 14 -11.92 34.43 -0.04
CA ARG A 14 -12.14 34.96 -1.38
C ARG A 14 -13.64 35.20 -1.59
N ARG A 15 -14.03 36.45 -1.84
CA ARG A 15 -15.39 36.81 -2.24
C ARG A 15 -15.74 36.18 -3.59
N PRO A 16 -16.92 35.53 -3.76
CA PRO A 16 -17.37 35.11 -5.07
C PRO A 16 -17.81 36.34 -5.88
N TRP A 17 -17.31 36.45 -7.09
CA TRP A 17 -17.69 37.45 -8.08
C TRP A 17 -19.15 37.20 -8.48
N LEU A 18 -20.02 38.15 -8.16
CA LEU A 18 -21.39 38.17 -8.66
C LEU A 18 -21.36 38.59 -10.13
N LEU A 19 -21.59 37.65 -11.04
CA LEU A 19 -21.87 37.96 -12.44
C LEU A 19 -23.29 38.45 -12.62
N PRO A 20 -23.54 39.51 -13.42
CA PRO A 20 -24.91 40.00 -13.65
C PRO A 20 -25.70 39.04 -14.54
N LEU A 21 -26.93 38.79 -14.13
CA LEU A 21 -27.98 38.11 -14.89
C LEU A 21 -28.31 38.94 -16.16
N VAL A 22 -27.93 38.40 -17.33
CA VAL A 22 -28.46 38.87 -18.62
C VAL A 22 -29.64 37.95 -18.99
N CYS A 23 -30.84 38.44 -18.80
CA CYS A 23 -32.06 37.85 -19.37
C CYS A 23 -32.07 38.10 -20.88
N VAL A 24 -31.94 37.03 -21.67
CA VAL A 24 -32.32 37.06 -23.09
C VAL A 24 -33.49 36.10 -23.28
N ALA A 25 -34.68 36.69 -23.45
CA ALA A 25 -35.85 35.97 -23.90
C ALA A 25 -35.73 35.76 -25.40
N GLY A 26 -35.68 34.50 -25.83
CA GLY A 26 -35.73 34.11 -27.24
C GLY A 26 -36.50 32.80 -27.38
N LEU A 27 -37.79 32.92 -27.77
CA LEU A 27 -38.64 31.80 -28.21
C LEU A 27 -38.14 31.31 -29.58
N ALA A 28 -37.67 30.06 -29.65
CA ALA A 28 -37.61 29.28 -30.90
C ALA A 28 -37.86 27.81 -30.56
N ALA A 29 -38.99 27.31 -31.04
CA ALA A 29 -39.32 25.89 -31.02
C ALA A 29 -38.40 25.15 -31.99
N GLY A 30 -37.58 24.25 -31.49
CA GLY A 30 -36.75 23.34 -32.27
C GLY A 30 -36.43 22.14 -31.42
N GLY A 31 -37.06 20.98 -31.74
CA GLY A 31 -36.83 19.72 -31.05
C GLY A 31 -35.36 19.28 -31.25
N ILE A 32 -34.60 19.33 -30.19
CA ILE A 32 -33.28 18.75 -30.11
C ILE A 32 -33.43 17.43 -29.34
N ALA A 33 -33.27 16.30 -30.09
CA ALA A 33 -33.13 14.98 -29.48
C ALA A 33 -31.94 15.05 -28.50
N ALA A 34 -32.22 14.94 -27.20
CA ALA A 34 -31.23 14.84 -26.15
C ALA A 34 -30.51 13.48 -26.32
N LEU A 35 -29.43 13.48 -27.10
CA LEU A 35 -28.43 12.42 -27.03
C LEU A 35 -27.88 12.46 -25.60
N GLY A 36 -28.35 11.50 -24.78
CA GLY A 36 -27.91 11.33 -23.41
C GLY A 36 -26.41 11.09 -23.34
N TYR A 37 -25.67 12.16 -23.09
CA TYR A 37 -24.25 12.07 -22.76
C TYR A 37 -24.15 11.41 -21.39
N ARG A 38 -24.00 10.07 -21.38
CA ARG A 38 -23.60 9.37 -20.16
C ARG A 38 -22.18 9.83 -19.84
N ALA A 39 -22.06 10.79 -18.97
CA ALA A 39 -20.80 11.11 -18.34
C ALA A 39 -20.33 9.84 -17.60
N SER A 40 -19.41 9.11 -18.19
CA SER A 40 -18.67 8.06 -17.50
C SER A 40 -17.91 8.74 -16.38
N SER A 41 -18.38 8.57 -15.13
CA SER A 41 -17.61 9.00 -13.97
C SER A 41 -16.22 8.40 -14.08
N PRO A 42 -15.13 9.17 -13.97
CA PRO A 42 -13.80 8.59 -13.91
C PRO A 42 -13.77 7.64 -12.73
N THR A 43 -13.61 6.35 -12.98
CA THR A 43 -13.34 5.35 -11.94
C THR A 43 -12.04 5.79 -11.28
N GLN A 44 -12.15 6.44 -10.13
CA GLN A 44 -10.99 6.82 -9.33
C GLN A 44 -10.24 5.53 -9.00
N PRO A 45 -8.96 5.38 -9.39
CA PRO A 45 -8.24 4.18 -9.06
C PRO A 45 -8.26 4.04 -7.53
N ALA A 46 -8.72 2.89 -7.04
CA ALA A 46 -8.66 2.59 -5.62
C ALA A 46 -7.22 2.85 -5.18
N ALA A 47 -7.03 3.77 -4.21
CA ALA A 47 -5.71 4.11 -3.72
C ALA A 47 -5.03 2.79 -3.32
N ALA A 48 -4.03 2.37 -4.08
CA ALA A 48 -3.27 1.17 -3.79
C ALA A 48 -2.67 1.38 -2.39
N LEU A 49 -3.07 0.55 -1.43
CA LEU A 49 -2.56 0.64 -0.07
C LEU A 49 -1.04 0.49 -0.14
N ALA A 50 -0.32 1.50 0.35
CA ALA A 50 1.13 1.47 0.35
C ALA A 50 1.62 0.26 1.17
N ILE A 51 2.45 -0.57 0.55
CA ILE A 51 3.13 -1.68 1.22
C ILE A 51 4.50 -1.20 1.65
N VAL A 52 4.80 -1.31 2.95
CA VAL A 52 6.11 -1.01 3.52
C VAL A 52 6.74 -2.31 3.99
N VAL A 53 7.91 -2.65 3.47
CA VAL A 53 8.65 -3.85 3.91
C VAL A 53 9.41 -3.54 5.20
N ILE A 54 9.12 -4.26 6.26
CA ILE A 54 9.79 -4.13 7.56
C ILE A 54 11.01 -5.05 7.62
N ASP A 55 10.81 -6.34 7.35
CA ASP A 55 11.81 -7.39 7.26
C ASP A 55 11.47 -8.30 6.07
N GLY A 56 12.31 -9.27 5.72
CA GLY A 56 12.06 -10.17 4.60
C GLY A 56 10.77 -11.01 4.70
N ASP A 57 10.16 -11.08 5.90
CA ASP A 57 8.94 -11.82 6.15
C ASP A 57 7.84 -11.01 6.87
N THR A 58 8.03 -9.71 6.98
CA THR A 58 7.09 -8.82 7.67
C THR A 58 6.87 -7.55 6.86
N ILE A 59 5.61 -7.25 6.55
CA ILE A 59 5.20 -6.05 5.82
C ILE A 59 4.17 -5.26 6.62
N ASP A 60 4.02 -3.98 6.30
CA ASP A 60 2.90 -3.13 6.72
C ASP A 60 2.08 -2.75 5.50
N VAL A 61 0.77 -2.90 5.58
CA VAL A 61 -0.17 -2.53 4.52
C VAL A 61 -1.22 -1.60 5.11
N GLY A 62 -1.11 -0.31 4.81
CA GLY A 62 -2.04 0.69 5.30
C GLY A 62 -2.10 0.78 6.83
N GLY A 63 -0.97 0.61 7.54
CA GLY A 63 -0.87 0.64 9.01
C GLY A 63 -1.17 -0.71 9.68
N VAL A 64 -1.49 -1.75 8.91
CA VAL A 64 -1.72 -3.10 9.43
C VAL A 64 -0.49 -3.96 9.18
N ARG A 65 0.11 -4.46 10.27
CA ARG A 65 1.30 -5.31 10.17
C ARG A 65 0.94 -6.76 9.87
N TRP A 66 1.64 -7.35 8.88
CA TRP A 66 1.47 -8.70 8.42
C TRP A 66 2.75 -9.51 8.60
N ARG A 67 2.62 -10.72 9.12
CA ARG A 67 3.66 -11.75 9.08
C ARG A 67 3.37 -12.68 7.91
N LEU A 68 4.27 -12.73 6.94
CA LEU A 68 4.19 -13.67 5.84
C LEU A 68 4.51 -15.07 6.35
N THR A 69 3.67 -16.04 6.01
CA THR A 69 3.74 -17.41 6.54
C THR A 69 4.35 -18.38 5.54
N GLY A 70 4.83 -19.54 6.02
CA GLY A 70 5.45 -20.57 5.21
C GLY A 70 6.97 -20.53 5.21
N PHE A 71 7.56 -19.40 5.59
CA PHE A 71 9.00 -19.20 5.62
C PHE A 71 9.45 -18.29 6.77
N ASP A 72 10.76 -18.27 7.01
CA ASP A 72 11.44 -17.44 7.99
C ASP A 72 12.67 -16.81 7.37
N THR A 73 12.86 -15.52 7.60
CA THR A 73 14.04 -14.78 7.13
C THR A 73 14.93 -14.37 8.30
N PRO A 74 16.21 -14.05 8.07
CA PRO A 74 17.07 -13.46 9.08
C PRO A 74 16.52 -12.11 9.53
N GLU A 75 16.74 -11.77 10.79
CA GLU A 75 16.32 -10.50 11.39
C GLU A 75 17.22 -9.35 10.91
N THR A 76 16.64 -8.16 10.71
CA THR A 76 17.41 -6.95 10.38
C THR A 76 17.80 -6.17 11.63
N ARG A 77 16.79 -5.78 12.44
CA ARG A 77 16.99 -4.92 13.62
C ARG A 77 17.39 -5.70 14.87
N ARG A 78 16.96 -6.97 14.98
CA ARG A 78 17.19 -7.85 16.13
C ARG A 78 18.14 -8.98 15.79
N ALA A 79 18.96 -8.81 14.76
CA ALA A 79 19.98 -9.76 14.36
C ALA A 79 20.96 -10.03 15.51
N LYS A 80 21.32 -11.28 15.69
CA LYS A 80 22.23 -11.75 16.77
C LYS A 80 23.70 -11.68 16.37
N CYS A 81 24.00 -11.53 15.08
CA CYS A 81 25.34 -11.39 14.53
C CYS A 81 25.32 -10.56 13.23
N ALA A 82 26.50 -10.15 12.78
CA ALA A 82 26.66 -9.36 11.55
C ALA A 82 26.16 -10.09 10.30
N ASP A 83 26.45 -11.39 10.20
CA ASP A 83 26.04 -12.22 9.06
C ASP A 83 24.51 -12.34 8.97
N GLU A 84 23.83 -12.57 10.11
CA GLU A 84 22.37 -12.58 10.14
C GLU A 84 21.80 -11.25 9.66
N ARG A 85 22.37 -10.13 10.14
CA ARG A 85 21.92 -8.80 9.74
C ARG A 85 22.12 -8.55 8.26
N ALA A 86 23.29 -8.91 7.73
CA ALA A 86 23.60 -8.72 6.31
C ALA A 86 22.63 -9.53 5.42
N LEU A 87 22.39 -10.79 5.79
CA LEU A 87 21.46 -11.65 5.07
C LEU A 87 20.02 -11.15 5.17
N GLY A 88 19.60 -10.66 6.35
CA GLY A 88 18.28 -10.08 6.57
C GLY A 88 18.04 -8.83 5.73
N LEU A 89 19.04 -7.95 5.62
CA LEU A 89 18.96 -6.77 4.75
C LEU A 89 18.83 -7.17 3.27
N ARG A 90 19.54 -8.21 2.83
CA ARG A 90 19.39 -8.76 1.47
C ARG A 90 18.01 -9.33 1.23
N ALA A 91 17.45 -10.10 2.18
CA ALA A 91 16.11 -10.65 2.09
C ALA A 91 15.05 -9.53 2.00
N LYS A 92 15.20 -8.48 2.81
CA LYS A 92 14.34 -7.31 2.78
C LYS A 92 14.40 -6.60 1.43
N ALA A 93 15.59 -6.25 0.94
CA ALA A 93 15.77 -5.58 -0.34
C ALA A 93 15.18 -6.41 -1.50
N ARG A 94 15.38 -7.73 -1.45
CA ARG A 94 14.84 -8.62 -2.47
C ARG A 94 13.30 -8.66 -2.47
N LEU A 95 12.68 -8.64 -1.30
CA LEU A 95 11.23 -8.53 -1.20
C LEU A 95 10.73 -7.20 -1.78
N GLU A 96 11.41 -6.08 -1.49
CA GLU A 96 11.09 -4.77 -2.06
C GLU A 96 11.16 -4.80 -3.61
N GLU A 97 12.19 -5.41 -4.19
CA GLU A 97 12.31 -5.60 -5.65
C GLU A 97 11.16 -6.43 -6.22
N LEU A 98 10.80 -7.54 -5.57
CA LEU A 98 9.70 -8.40 -6.02
C LEU A 98 8.37 -7.63 -6.04
N LEU A 99 8.12 -6.81 -5.02
CA LEU A 99 6.91 -5.98 -4.93
C LEU A 99 6.86 -4.87 -5.97
N ALA A 100 8.01 -4.32 -6.37
CA ALA A 100 8.10 -3.33 -7.43
C ALA A 100 7.93 -3.92 -8.84
N GLY A 101 8.17 -5.23 -9.02
CA GLY A 101 8.27 -5.89 -10.33
C GLY A 101 6.95 -6.39 -10.93
N GLY A 102 5.79 -6.24 -10.25
CA GLY A 102 4.55 -6.76 -10.83
C GLY A 102 3.33 -6.68 -9.91
N ALA A 103 2.24 -7.29 -10.36
CA ALA A 103 1.01 -7.35 -9.59
C ALA A 103 1.23 -8.10 -8.26
N VAL A 104 0.77 -7.50 -7.17
CA VAL A 104 0.92 -8.03 -5.82
C VAL A 104 -0.43 -8.51 -5.30
N ALA A 105 -0.47 -9.73 -4.74
CA ALA A 105 -1.65 -10.26 -4.08
C ALA A 105 -1.30 -10.76 -2.67
N LEU A 106 -1.96 -10.18 -1.66
CA LEU A 106 -1.87 -10.59 -0.26
C LEU A 106 -3.09 -11.43 0.09
N THR A 107 -2.87 -12.68 0.48
CA THR A 107 -3.93 -13.62 0.86
C THR A 107 -3.90 -13.82 2.36
N PRO A 108 -4.94 -13.39 3.10
CA PRO A 108 -5.05 -13.61 4.53
C PRO A 108 -5.12 -15.10 4.89
N LYS A 109 -4.44 -15.50 5.96
CA LYS A 109 -4.54 -16.83 6.55
C LYS A 109 -5.39 -16.77 7.82
N GLY A 110 -6.71 -16.89 7.65
CA GLY A 110 -7.67 -16.73 8.74
C GLY A 110 -7.83 -15.27 9.19
N VAL A 111 -8.57 -15.07 10.27
CA VAL A 111 -8.87 -13.75 10.85
C VAL A 111 -8.04 -13.43 12.09
N ALA A 112 -7.37 -14.42 12.69
CA ALA A 112 -6.60 -14.25 13.92
C ALA A 112 -5.27 -13.52 13.67
N SER A 113 -4.86 -12.76 14.67
CA SER A 113 -3.50 -12.19 14.74
C SER A 113 -2.61 -13.10 15.57
N ASP A 114 -1.30 -13.02 15.32
CA ASP A 114 -0.32 -13.69 16.18
C ASP A 114 -0.21 -12.97 17.55
N ARG A 115 0.59 -13.55 18.45
CA ARG A 115 0.83 -12.98 19.79
C ARG A 115 1.43 -11.57 19.81
N TYR A 116 1.90 -11.08 18.66
CA TYR A 116 2.46 -9.74 18.49
C TYR A 116 1.49 -8.79 17.80
N GLY A 117 0.23 -9.20 17.59
CA GLY A 117 -0.80 -8.42 16.94
C GLY A 117 -0.66 -8.31 15.41
N ARG A 118 0.23 -9.13 14.78
CA ARG A 118 0.38 -9.14 13.33
C ARG A 118 -0.65 -10.07 12.70
N ARG A 119 -1.25 -9.66 11.61
CA ARG A 119 -2.07 -10.56 10.77
C ARG A 119 -1.17 -11.57 10.06
N LEU A 120 -1.72 -12.73 9.74
CA LEU A 120 -1.01 -13.80 9.04
C LEU A 120 -1.49 -13.87 7.61
N GLY A 121 -0.59 -14.10 6.65
CA GLY A 121 -0.96 -14.23 5.24
C GLY A 121 0.18 -14.76 4.39
N THR A 122 -0.13 -15.03 3.12
CA THR A 122 0.86 -15.29 2.06
C THR A 122 0.86 -14.14 1.06
N LEU A 123 1.97 -13.92 0.41
CA LEU A 123 2.16 -12.82 -0.52
C LEU A 123 2.68 -13.37 -1.85
N SER A 124 2.07 -12.97 -2.94
CA SER A 124 2.58 -13.24 -4.28
C SER A 124 2.88 -11.95 -5.02
N ALA A 125 3.91 -11.97 -5.84
CA ALA A 125 4.31 -10.90 -6.73
C ALA A 125 4.59 -11.45 -8.13
N GLY A 126 3.98 -10.85 -9.16
CA GLY A 126 4.08 -11.36 -10.52
C GLY A 126 3.61 -12.81 -10.66
N GLY A 127 2.61 -13.23 -9.88
CA GLY A 127 2.05 -14.59 -9.88
C GLY A 127 2.91 -15.65 -9.15
N ARG A 128 4.05 -15.27 -8.53
CA ARG A 128 4.92 -16.18 -7.78
C ARG A 128 4.83 -15.93 -6.28
N ASP A 129 4.84 -17.00 -5.47
CA ASP A 129 4.92 -16.88 -4.02
C ASP A 129 6.28 -16.29 -3.62
N VAL A 130 6.28 -15.20 -2.86
CA VAL A 130 7.52 -14.51 -2.48
C VAL A 130 8.37 -15.34 -1.54
N GLY A 131 7.77 -16.17 -0.68
CA GLY A 131 8.49 -17.06 0.21
C GLY A 131 9.26 -18.13 -0.56
N GLU A 132 8.65 -18.74 -1.58
CA GLU A 132 9.30 -19.71 -2.46
C GLU A 132 10.49 -19.09 -3.22
N VAL A 133 10.34 -17.86 -3.71
CA VAL A 133 11.43 -17.13 -4.38
C VAL A 133 12.58 -16.90 -3.41
N LEU A 134 12.31 -16.35 -2.22
CA LEU A 134 13.36 -16.08 -1.22
C LEU A 134 14.04 -17.35 -0.71
N ILE A 135 13.31 -18.45 -0.57
CA ILE A 135 13.89 -19.77 -0.22
C ILE A 135 14.81 -20.26 -1.32
N GLY A 136 14.37 -20.19 -2.58
CA GLY A 136 15.19 -20.61 -3.73
C GLY A 136 16.47 -19.81 -3.89
N GLU A 137 16.48 -18.55 -3.47
CA GLU A 137 17.64 -17.65 -3.49
C GLU A 137 18.51 -17.75 -2.22
N GLY A 138 18.16 -18.63 -1.25
CA GLY A 138 18.90 -18.80 0.00
C GLY A 138 18.73 -17.64 0.99
N LEU A 139 17.72 -16.78 0.79
CA LEU A 139 17.42 -15.62 1.63
C LEU A 139 16.39 -15.93 2.72
N ALA A 140 15.76 -17.08 2.64
CA ALA A 140 14.77 -17.57 3.59
C ALA A 140 14.89 -19.08 3.80
N ARG A 141 14.20 -19.61 4.80
CA ARG A 141 14.05 -21.04 5.06
C ARG A 141 12.59 -21.40 5.24
N ARG A 142 12.20 -22.62 4.89
CA ARG A 142 10.84 -23.12 5.18
C ARG A 142 10.59 -23.11 6.67
N TYR A 143 9.41 -22.63 7.05
CA TYR A 143 8.99 -22.51 8.45
C TYR A 143 7.49 -22.70 8.59
N SER A 144 7.11 -23.71 9.34
CA SER A 144 5.71 -24.05 9.63
C SER A 144 5.28 -23.76 11.07
N GLY A 145 6.13 -23.05 11.83
CA GLY A 145 5.91 -22.75 13.25
C GLY A 145 6.91 -23.43 14.17
N GLY A 146 6.81 -23.18 15.47
CA GLY A 146 7.67 -23.75 16.50
C GLY A 146 8.97 -22.96 16.74
N LYS A 147 10.02 -23.65 17.19
CA LYS A 147 11.33 -23.06 17.51
C LYS A 147 12.08 -22.69 16.21
N ARG A 148 12.46 -21.43 16.07
CA ARG A 148 13.30 -20.99 14.94
C ARG A 148 14.73 -21.43 15.10
N LYS A 149 15.36 -21.88 14.02
CA LYS A 149 16.82 -22.09 13.97
C LYS A 149 17.52 -20.72 13.91
N GLY A 150 18.71 -20.60 14.53
CA GLY A 150 19.52 -19.40 14.37
C GLY A 150 20.05 -19.21 12.94
N TRP A 151 20.53 -18.02 12.65
CA TRP A 151 21.13 -17.64 11.37
C TRP A 151 22.63 -17.35 11.47
N CYS A 152 23.17 -17.40 12.68
CA CYS A 152 24.59 -17.17 12.93
C CYS A 152 25.39 -18.48 12.80
N GLY A 153 26.61 -18.39 12.24
CA GLY A 153 27.54 -19.54 12.15
C GLY A 153 27.14 -20.59 11.10
N GLN A 154 26.54 -20.15 10.00
CA GLN A 154 26.20 -21.05 8.87
C GLN A 154 27.12 -20.80 7.69
#